data_4f6ed400dccb03bf65386e90a8108a8f
#
_entry.id   4f6ed400dccb03bf65386e90a8108a8f
#
_cell.length_a   1.000
_cell.length_b   1.000
_cell.length_c   1.000
_cell.angle_alpha   90.00
_cell.angle_beta   90.00
_cell.angle_gamma   90.00
#
_symmetry.space_group_name_H-M   'P 1'
#
loop_
_entity.id
_entity.type
_entity.pdbx_description
1 polymer ?
#
loop_
_entity_poly.entity_id
_entity_poly.type
_entity_poly.pdbx_seq_one_letter_code
_entity_poly.pdbx_strand_id
1 'polypeptide(L)' 'MPFHLKRTNVLDPNKTVYYTGGVHFSDDYSKRKTYTTKSYLQNIKSTKGFTSSVIVEE' A
#
# COMPACT_ATOMS: atom_id res chain seq x y z
N MET A 1 15.63 -5.10 -1.89
CA MET A 1 15.02 -4.36 -0.78
C MET A 1 13.53 -4.51 -0.85
N PRO A 2 12.84 -4.68 0.28
CA PRO A 2 11.39 -4.87 0.23
C PRO A 2 10.66 -3.56 -0.06
N PHE A 3 9.46 -3.71 -0.63
CA PHE A 3 8.59 -2.59 -0.96
C PHE A 3 7.24 -2.82 -0.30
N HIS A 4 6.56 -1.73 0.03
CA HIS A 4 5.18 -1.82 0.48
C HIS A 4 4.35 -0.68 -0.11
N LEU A 5 3.03 -0.82 -0.05
CA LEU A 5 2.10 0.16 -0.60
C LEU A 5 1.39 0.87 0.55
N LYS A 6 1.32 2.19 0.48
CA LYS A 6 0.63 2.99 1.48
C LYS A 6 -0.24 4.05 0.81
N ARG A 7 -1.23 4.53 1.53
CA ARG A 7 -2.04 5.66 1.07
C ARG A 7 -2.60 6.41 2.26
N THR A 8 -3.03 7.66 2.02
CA THR A 8 -3.73 8.45 3.02
C THR A 8 -5.14 7.89 3.20
N ASN A 9 -5.62 7.81 4.44
CA ASN A 9 -6.98 7.38 4.73
C ASN A 9 -7.97 8.37 4.12
N VAL A 10 -9.01 7.85 3.45
CA VAL A 10 -10.01 8.67 2.77
C VAL A 10 -10.80 9.51 3.76
N LEU A 11 -11.08 8.95 4.93
CA LEU A 11 -11.89 9.60 5.96
C LEU A 11 -11.08 10.52 6.86
N ASP A 12 -9.77 10.29 6.96
CA ASP A 12 -8.89 11.09 7.81
C ASP A 12 -7.56 11.30 7.09
N PRO A 13 -7.36 12.47 6.45
CA PRO A 13 -6.15 12.72 5.66
C PRO A 13 -4.86 12.77 6.48
N ASN A 14 -4.96 12.84 7.82
CA ASN A 14 -3.80 12.83 8.70
C ASN A 14 -3.34 11.40 9.04
N LYS A 15 -4.11 10.38 8.64
CA LYS A 15 -3.75 8.99 8.89
C LYS A 15 -3.29 8.32 7.61
N THR A 16 -2.25 7.50 7.74
CA THR A 16 -1.74 6.68 6.66
C THR A 16 -2.14 5.24 6.89
N VAL A 17 -2.63 4.57 5.84
CA VAL A 17 -2.96 3.15 5.88
C VAL A 17 -2.01 2.39 4.94
N TYR A 18 -1.78 1.12 5.26
CA TYR A 18 -0.82 0.28 4.56
C TYR A 18 -1.55 -0.92 3.97
N TYR A 19 -1.17 -1.30 2.75
CA TYR A 19 -1.75 -2.43 2.06
C TYR A 19 -1.38 -3.73 2.76
N THR A 20 -2.39 -4.53 3.11
CA THR A 20 -2.20 -5.79 3.82
C THR A 20 -2.47 -7.03 2.97
N GLY A 21 -2.79 -6.83 1.70
CA GLY A 21 -3.07 -7.92 0.76
C GLY A 21 -4.53 -7.90 0.32
N GLY A 22 -4.81 -8.52 -0.82
CA GLY A 22 -6.15 -8.54 -1.38
C GLY A 22 -6.67 -7.14 -1.67
N VAL A 23 -7.77 -6.78 -1.03
CA VAL A 23 -8.36 -5.43 -1.15
C VAL A 23 -8.37 -4.68 0.19
N HIS A 24 -7.55 -5.11 1.11
CA HIS A 24 -7.56 -4.60 2.49
C HIS A 24 -6.39 -3.67 2.75
N PHE A 25 -6.66 -2.66 3.58
CA PHE A 25 -5.65 -1.76 4.13
C PHE A 25 -5.81 -1.70 5.64
N SER A 26 -4.72 -1.43 6.35
CA SER A 26 -4.72 -1.28 7.80
C SER A 26 -3.86 -0.09 8.19
N ASP A 27 -4.22 0.57 9.28
CA ASP A 27 -3.39 1.66 9.84
C ASP A 27 -2.23 1.13 10.67
N ASP A 28 -2.13 -0.18 10.86
CA ASP A 28 -1.05 -0.81 11.61
C ASP A 28 0.14 -1.07 10.70
N TYR A 29 1.22 -0.33 10.92
CA TYR A 29 2.43 -0.45 10.12
C TYR A 29 3.00 -1.86 10.15
N SER A 30 2.90 -2.55 11.30
CA SER A 30 3.46 -3.90 11.45
C SER A 30 2.70 -4.95 10.63
N LYS A 31 1.49 -4.64 10.18
CA LYS A 31 0.67 -5.56 9.37
C LYS A 31 0.83 -5.33 7.88
N ARG A 32 1.63 -4.36 7.47
CA ARG A 32 1.83 -4.08 6.06
C ARG A 32 2.41 -5.30 5.34
N LYS A 33 1.93 -5.54 4.13
CA LYS A 33 2.47 -6.61 3.31
C LYS A 33 3.64 -6.08 2.50
N THR A 34 4.79 -6.75 2.60
CA THR A 34 5.99 -6.36 1.87
C THR A 34 6.21 -7.30 0.69
N TYR A 35 6.83 -6.75 -0.37
CA TYR A 35 7.08 -7.47 -1.62
C TYR A 35 8.52 -7.20 -2.04
N THR A 36 9.11 -8.15 -2.74
CA THR A 36 10.48 -8.02 -3.22
C THR A 36 10.57 -7.30 -4.55
N THR A 37 9.46 -7.19 -5.29
CA THR A 37 9.44 -6.55 -6.60
C THR A 37 8.46 -5.38 -6.63
N LYS A 38 8.94 -4.25 -7.12
CA LYS A 38 8.14 -3.04 -7.27
C LYS A 38 7.03 -3.22 -8.32
N SER A 39 7.31 -3.97 -9.37
CA SER A 39 6.36 -4.14 -10.48
C SER A 39 5.06 -4.80 -10.02
N TYR A 40 5.13 -5.70 -9.04
CA TYR A 40 3.94 -6.33 -8.50
C TYR A 40 3.00 -5.28 -7.87
N LEU A 41 3.57 -4.36 -7.12
CA LEU A 41 2.79 -3.28 -6.49
C LEU A 41 2.24 -2.30 -7.52
N GLN A 42 3.00 -2.05 -8.59
CA GLN A 42 2.52 -1.19 -9.67
C GLN A 42 1.31 -1.81 -10.36
N ASN A 43 1.31 -3.13 -10.54
CA ASN A 43 0.17 -3.84 -11.10
C ASN A 43 -1.06 -3.77 -10.19
N ILE A 44 -0.86 -3.96 -8.90
CA ILE A 44 -1.95 -3.84 -7.93
C ILE A 44 -2.53 -2.43 -7.96
N LYS A 45 -1.66 -1.44 -7.98
CA LYS A 45 -2.06 -0.04 -7.98
C LYS A 45 -2.92 0.30 -9.20
N SER A 46 -2.54 -0.18 -10.38
CA SER A 46 -3.29 0.05 -11.61
C SER A 46 -4.57 -0.77 -11.68
N THR A 47 -4.45 -2.08 -11.40
CA THR A 47 -5.52 -3.04 -11.65
C THR A 47 -6.67 -2.90 -10.67
N LYS A 48 -6.35 -2.59 -9.41
CA LYS A 48 -7.35 -2.52 -8.35
C LYS A 48 -7.82 -1.10 -8.06
N GLY A 49 -7.40 -0.14 -8.85
CA GLY A 49 -7.83 1.24 -8.66
C GLY A 49 -7.23 1.96 -7.47
N PHE A 50 -6.10 1.48 -6.97
CA PHE A 50 -5.39 2.10 -5.85
C PHE A 50 -4.42 3.18 -6.32
N THR A 51 -4.87 4.02 -7.25
CA THR A 51 -4.00 5.01 -7.91
C THR A 51 -3.50 6.09 -6.98
N SER A 52 -4.20 6.35 -5.88
CA SER A 52 -3.75 7.32 -4.87
C SER A 52 -2.70 6.75 -3.93
N SER A 53 -2.38 5.47 -4.05
CA SER A 53 -1.38 4.82 -3.21
C SER A 53 0.03 5.14 -3.67
N VAL A 54 0.99 5.02 -2.75
CA VAL A 54 2.41 5.27 -3.02
C VAL A 54 3.19 4.00 -2.67
N ILE A 55 4.13 3.64 -3.54
CA ILE A 55 5.04 2.52 -3.31
C ILE A 55 6.25 3.04 -2.56
N VAL A 56 6.57 2.38 -1.44
CA VAL A 56 7.68 2.77 -0.58
C VAL A 56 8.72 1.65 -0.56
N GLU A 57 9.96 2.02 -0.78
CA GLU A 57 11.10 1.11 -0.64
C GLU A 57 11.64 1.19 0.78
N GLU A 58 11.78 0.05 1.41
CA GLU A 58 12.28 -0.01 2.80
C GLU A 58 13.78 -0.20 2.88
#